data_fbd55caca834f59bd1d57c7a2e9ac4da
#
_entry.id   fbd55caca834f59bd1d57c7a2e9ac4da
#
_cell.length_a   1.000
_cell.length_b   1.000
_cell.length_c   1.000
_cell.angle_alpha   90.00
_cell.angle_beta   90.00
_cell.angle_gamma   90.00
#
_symmetry.space_group_name_H-M   'P 1'
#
loop_
_entity.id
_entity.type
_entity.pdbx_description
1 polymer ?
#
loop_
_entity_poly.entity_id
_entity_poly.type
_entity_poly.pdbx_seq_one_letter_code
_entity_poly.pdbx_strand_id
1 'polypeptide(L)'
;AVRDGLIKAMTDYTYVYGKGCTPPSSTSWKDPDNNTSFHNKSILLTHNTTISIAAKWLEDSKNEAASDEQRAQAKTNYDELIVTAGFPNKPDGSKMVYRAAIKTGVVFEVAKNKRRAKEFVAFLLQDANLQPYVEGARGRWFPVTKSGAQSAFWQADPHRKAVWSQFGAGTVTFEFTKNTRFTALHNENVWAKAMSRIVDDNVTVEKAVDEIIARIKQVAG
;
A
#
# COMPACT_ATOMS: atom_id res chain seq x y z
N ALA A 1 -27.95 -2.33 -5.83
CA ALA A 1 -26.93 -3.09 -5.08
C ALA A 1 -25.51 -2.54 -5.28
N VAL A 2 -24.92 -2.55 -6.51
CA VAL A 2 -23.53 -2.05 -6.71
C VAL A 2 -23.44 -0.56 -6.46
N ARG A 3 -24.35 0.24 -7.02
CA ARG A 3 -24.41 1.70 -6.82
C ARG A 3 -24.50 2.05 -5.33
N ASP A 4 -25.40 1.41 -4.59
CA ASP A 4 -25.62 1.69 -3.17
C ASP A 4 -24.39 1.30 -2.33
N GLY A 5 -23.72 0.20 -2.71
CA GLY A 5 -22.44 -0.21 -2.10
C GLY A 5 -21.34 0.83 -2.33
N LEU A 6 -21.26 1.42 -3.53
CA LEU A 6 -20.31 2.50 -3.82
C LEU A 6 -20.64 3.79 -3.07
N ILE A 7 -21.91 4.16 -2.98
CA ILE A 7 -22.35 5.32 -2.17
C ILE A 7 -21.93 5.13 -0.72
N LYS A 8 -22.23 3.96 -0.15
CA LYS A 8 -21.83 3.67 1.23
C LYS A 8 -20.31 3.75 1.41
N ALA A 9 -19.54 3.11 0.53
CA ALA A 9 -18.07 3.11 0.61
C ALA A 9 -17.49 4.53 0.51
N MET A 10 -17.99 5.35 -0.42
CA MET A 10 -17.54 6.75 -0.57
C MET A 10 -17.95 7.59 0.65
N THR A 11 -19.16 7.41 1.17
CA THR A 11 -19.60 8.09 2.39
C THR A 11 -18.70 7.76 3.58
N ASP A 12 -18.43 6.47 3.81
CA ASP A 12 -17.60 6.02 4.91
C ASP A 12 -16.14 6.53 4.76
N TYR A 13 -15.59 6.48 3.54
CA TYR A 13 -14.22 6.90 3.30
C TYR A 13 -14.02 8.42 3.40
N THR A 14 -14.96 9.22 2.91
CA THR A 14 -14.86 10.69 2.96
C THR A 14 -15.28 11.27 4.30
N TYR A 15 -15.88 10.47 5.18
CA TYR A 15 -16.35 10.90 6.50
C TYR A 15 -15.26 11.59 7.34
N VAL A 16 -14.05 11.04 7.34
CA VAL A 16 -12.92 11.56 8.13
C VAL A 16 -12.49 12.96 7.70
N TYR A 17 -12.64 13.29 6.43
CA TYR A 17 -12.37 14.63 5.89
C TYR A 17 -13.45 15.62 6.34
N GLY A 18 -14.71 15.26 6.19
CA GLY A 18 -15.84 16.10 6.60
C GLY A 18 -15.89 16.37 8.11
N LYS A 19 -15.25 15.52 8.93
CA LYS A 19 -15.16 15.68 10.38
C LYS A 19 -13.86 16.37 10.84
N GLY A 20 -13.02 16.82 9.93
CA GLY A 20 -11.76 17.47 10.27
C GLY A 20 -10.74 16.53 10.96
N CYS A 21 -10.85 15.21 10.74
CA CYS A 21 -9.92 14.22 11.31
C CYS A 21 -8.64 14.08 10.49
N THR A 22 -8.52 14.76 9.36
CA THR A 22 -7.37 14.75 8.49
C THR A 22 -6.82 16.17 8.33
N PRO A 23 -5.50 16.33 8.07
CA PRO A 23 -4.97 17.64 7.73
C PRO A 23 -5.67 18.21 6.48
N PRO A 24 -6.02 19.49 6.43
CA PRO A 24 -6.67 20.10 5.26
C PRO A 24 -5.91 19.87 3.95
N SER A 25 -4.57 19.83 4.01
CA SER A 25 -3.72 19.58 2.85
C SER A 25 -3.79 18.15 2.31
N SER A 26 -4.41 17.20 3.04
CA SER A 26 -4.36 15.77 2.68
C SER A 26 -5.05 15.42 1.37
N THR A 27 -5.98 16.27 0.89
CA THR A 27 -6.64 16.11 -0.42
C THR A 27 -5.69 16.34 -1.60
N SER A 28 -4.58 17.05 -1.38
CA SER A 28 -3.54 17.33 -2.39
C SER A 28 -2.28 16.50 -2.24
N TRP A 29 -2.24 15.58 -1.26
CA TRP A 29 -1.07 14.76 -1.01
C TRP A 29 -0.76 13.83 -2.17
N LYS A 30 0.54 13.60 -2.35
CA LYS A 30 1.12 12.62 -3.26
C LYS A 30 1.71 11.48 -2.44
N ASP A 31 2.02 10.38 -3.08
CA ASP A 31 2.90 9.36 -2.54
C ASP A 31 4.34 9.93 -2.50
N PRO A 32 4.98 10.16 -1.35
CA PRO A 32 4.87 9.57 -0.03
C PRO A 32 4.45 10.54 1.11
N ASP A 33 3.56 11.49 0.87
CA ASP A 33 3.27 12.59 1.81
C ASP A 33 2.69 12.11 3.15
N ASN A 34 1.93 11.01 3.17
CA ASN A 34 1.47 10.39 4.41
C ASN A 34 2.65 9.91 5.28
N ASN A 35 3.68 9.32 4.69
CA ASN A 35 4.88 8.91 5.41
C ASN A 35 5.61 10.13 6.00
N THR A 36 5.79 11.18 5.19
CA THR A 36 6.42 12.43 5.64
C THR A 36 5.64 13.06 6.79
N SER A 37 4.31 13.12 6.67
CA SER A 37 3.44 13.69 7.70
C SER A 37 3.46 12.88 9.00
N PHE A 38 3.61 11.56 8.91
CA PHE A 38 3.78 10.72 10.08
C PHE A 38 5.16 10.91 10.73
N HIS A 39 6.23 10.94 9.93
CA HIS A 39 7.60 11.13 10.44
C HIS A 39 7.79 12.48 11.13
N ASN A 40 7.18 13.54 10.62
CA ASN A 40 7.24 14.87 11.26
C ASN A 40 6.19 15.07 12.36
N LYS A 41 5.46 14.00 12.74
CA LYS A 41 4.47 13.98 13.82
C LYS A 41 3.26 14.90 13.60
N SER A 42 2.95 15.22 12.34
CA SER A 42 1.74 16.00 12.00
C SER A 42 0.46 15.18 12.06
N ILE A 43 0.57 13.86 12.02
CA ILE A 43 -0.54 12.91 12.15
C ILE A 43 -0.19 11.79 13.12
N LEU A 44 -1.18 11.28 13.83
CA LEU A 44 -1.02 10.19 14.81
C LEU A 44 -1.21 8.81 14.21
N LEU A 45 -2.00 8.71 13.15
CA LEU A 45 -2.35 7.46 12.50
C LEU A 45 -2.28 7.64 10.99
N THR A 46 -1.72 6.67 10.30
CA THR A 46 -1.80 6.60 8.83
C THR A 46 -1.99 5.16 8.39
N HIS A 47 -2.79 5.00 7.35
CA HIS A 47 -2.89 3.75 6.62
C HIS A 47 -1.73 3.64 5.62
N ASN A 48 -1.03 2.51 5.64
CA ASN A 48 0.03 2.23 4.69
C ASN A 48 -0.04 0.78 4.22
N THR A 49 0.38 0.53 3.00
CA THR A 49 0.36 -0.82 2.39
C THR A 49 1.48 -1.71 2.91
N THR A 50 2.54 -1.13 3.46
CA THR A 50 3.72 -1.83 3.99
C THR A 50 4.25 -1.09 5.21
N ILE A 51 5.33 -1.61 5.82
CA ILE A 51 6.00 -0.97 6.95
C ILE A 51 7.04 0.07 6.54
N SER A 52 6.82 0.80 5.43
CA SER A 52 7.79 1.79 4.92
C SER A 52 8.13 2.88 5.95
N ILE A 53 7.19 3.27 6.80
CA ILE A 53 7.40 4.23 7.89
C ILE A 53 8.37 3.66 8.94
N ALA A 54 8.09 2.48 9.47
CA ALA A 54 8.96 1.83 10.45
C ALA A 54 10.34 1.53 9.84
N ALA A 55 10.38 1.02 8.60
CA ALA A 55 11.61 0.70 7.92
C ALA A 55 12.55 1.91 7.76
N LYS A 56 12.00 3.12 7.58
CA LYS A 56 12.81 4.34 7.53
C LYS A 56 13.51 4.60 8.86
N TRP A 57 12.84 4.54 9.98
CA TRP A 57 13.49 4.73 11.29
C TRP A 57 14.52 3.64 11.60
N LEU A 58 14.27 2.40 11.17
CA LEU A 58 15.28 1.35 11.26
C LEU A 58 16.51 1.66 10.38
N GLU A 59 16.34 2.27 9.22
CA GLU A 59 17.45 2.75 8.37
C GLU A 59 18.20 3.89 9.03
N ASP A 60 17.48 4.89 9.53
CA ASP A 60 18.05 6.07 10.17
C ASP A 60 18.85 5.69 11.43
N SER A 61 18.38 4.68 12.20
CA SER A 61 19.10 4.16 13.37
C SER A 61 20.45 3.51 13.04
N LYS A 62 20.66 3.15 11.78
CA LYS A 62 21.89 2.51 11.26
C LYS A 62 22.68 3.41 10.31
N ASN A 63 22.29 4.65 10.17
CA ASN A 63 22.94 5.59 9.24
C ASN A 63 24.24 6.10 9.87
N GLU A 64 25.37 5.64 9.36
CA GLU A 64 26.70 6.02 9.84
C GLU A 64 27.03 7.50 9.62
N ALA A 65 26.35 8.17 8.66
CA ALA A 65 26.52 9.60 8.42
C ALA A 65 25.73 10.48 9.40
N ALA A 66 24.84 9.90 10.21
CA ALA A 66 24.07 10.63 11.22
C ALA A 66 24.82 10.68 12.56
N SER A 67 24.50 11.68 13.41
CA SER A 67 25.05 11.73 14.77
C SER A 67 24.54 10.58 15.65
N ASP A 68 25.24 10.30 16.75
CA ASP A 68 24.83 9.27 17.72
C ASP A 68 23.43 9.56 18.27
N GLU A 69 23.13 10.83 18.57
CA GLU A 69 21.82 11.26 19.07
C GLU A 69 20.71 11.01 18.04
N GLN A 70 20.98 11.30 16.78
CA GLN A 70 20.02 11.07 15.69
C GLN A 70 19.74 9.56 15.52
N ARG A 71 20.78 8.74 15.57
CA ARG A 71 20.63 7.27 15.52
C ARG A 71 19.87 6.73 16.72
N ALA A 72 20.20 7.20 17.92
CA ALA A 72 19.51 6.82 19.15
C ALA A 72 18.04 7.23 19.12
N GLN A 73 17.72 8.44 18.69
CA GLN A 73 16.33 8.89 18.53
C GLN A 73 15.57 8.07 17.51
N ALA A 74 16.18 7.76 16.37
CA ALA A 74 15.55 6.91 15.34
C ALA A 74 15.30 5.49 15.88
N LYS A 75 16.21 4.96 16.67
CA LYS A 75 16.04 3.66 17.36
C LYS A 75 14.87 3.69 18.34
N THR A 76 14.78 4.71 19.19
CA THR A 76 13.67 4.90 20.11
C THR A 76 12.33 5.02 19.36
N ASN A 77 12.28 5.80 18.28
CA ASN A 77 11.10 5.92 17.44
C ASN A 77 10.66 4.55 16.91
N TYR A 78 11.61 3.71 16.49
CA TYR A 78 11.33 2.40 15.94
C TYR A 78 10.89 1.40 17.01
N ASP A 79 11.63 1.31 18.12
CA ASP A 79 11.45 0.26 19.12
C ASP A 79 10.28 0.55 20.07
N GLU A 80 9.98 1.83 20.35
CA GLU A 80 9.13 2.21 21.48
C GLU A 80 7.93 3.10 21.08
N LEU A 81 8.09 3.99 20.10
CA LEU A 81 7.08 5.03 19.86
C LEU A 81 6.12 4.71 18.72
N ILE A 82 6.49 3.81 17.80
CA ILE A 82 5.61 3.43 16.69
C ILE A 82 4.96 2.08 16.96
N VAL A 83 3.69 1.98 16.62
CA VAL A 83 2.95 0.71 16.59
C VAL A 83 2.54 0.40 15.16
N THR A 84 2.91 -0.79 14.68
CA THR A 84 2.39 -1.36 13.45
C THR A 84 1.30 -2.37 13.80
N ALA A 85 0.10 -2.14 13.31
CA ALA A 85 -1.04 -3.01 13.56
C ALA A 85 -1.74 -3.40 12.26
N GLY A 86 -2.41 -4.54 12.27
CA GLY A 86 -3.37 -4.92 11.23
C GLY A 86 -4.65 -4.12 11.31
N PHE A 87 -5.41 -4.10 10.23
CA PHE A 87 -6.76 -3.57 10.28
C PHE A 87 -7.63 -4.39 11.24
N PRO A 88 -8.58 -3.74 11.93
CA PRO A 88 -9.55 -4.45 12.74
C PRO A 88 -10.40 -5.38 11.87
N ASN A 89 -11.05 -6.35 12.51
CA ASN A 89 -12.05 -7.16 11.84
C ASN A 89 -13.19 -6.28 11.31
N LYS A 90 -13.91 -6.80 10.31
CA LYS A 90 -15.12 -6.14 9.83
C LYS A 90 -16.20 -6.08 10.93
N PRO A 91 -17.23 -5.23 10.79
CA PRO A 91 -18.30 -5.11 11.77
C PRO A 91 -19.03 -6.43 12.10
N ASP A 92 -19.04 -7.38 11.15
CA ASP A 92 -19.60 -8.73 11.34
C ASP A 92 -18.65 -9.71 12.06
N GLY A 93 -17.50 -9.24 12.53
CA GLY A 93 -16.47 -10.05 13.18
C GLY A 93 -15.56 -10.82 12.22
N SER A 94 -15.85 -10.86 10.93
CA SER A 94 -15.00 -11.54 9.95
C SER A 94 -13.70 -10.79 9.73
N LYS A 95 -12.64 -11.55 9.36
CA LYS A 95 -11.33 -10.94 9.08
C LYS A 95 -11.38 -10.06 7.84
N MET A 96 -10.64 -8.95 7.91
CA MET A 96 -10.39 -8.14 6.74
C MET A 96 -9.56 -8.94 5.72
N VAL A 97 -9.97 -8.89 4.46
CA VAL A 97 -9.21 -9.48 3.36
C VAL A 97 -8.38 -8.37 2.72
N TYR A 98 -7.07 -8.62 2.58
CA TYR A 98 -6.13 -7.62 2.08
C TYR A 98 -5.91 -7.77 0.57
N ARG A 99 -5.78 -6.66 -0.12
CA ARG A 99 -5.42 -6.65 -1.53
C ARG A 99 -3.90 -6.63 -1.67
N ALA A 100 -3.38 -7.51 -2.52
CA ALA A 100 -1.96 -7.56 -2.84
C ALA A 100 -1.69 -6.93 -4.20
N ALA A 101 -0.78 -5.94 -4.23
CA ALA A 101 -0.17 -5.46 -5.46
C ALA A 101 1.07 -6.31 -5.77
N ILE A 102 1.09 -6.95 -6.93
CA ILE A 102 2.16 -7.85 -7.35
C ILE A 102 3.09 -7.09 -8.30
N LYS A 103 4.38 -7.13 -8.01
CA LYS A 103 5.40 -6.67 -8.96
C LYS A 103 5.75 -7.82 -9.89
N THR A 104 5.70 -7.56 -11.19
CA THR A 104 5.97 -8.56 -12.23
C THR A 104 7.17 -8.16 -13.06
N GLY A 105 8.04 -9.12 -13.34
CA GLY A 105 9.08 -8.99 -14.37
C GLY A 105 8.53 -9.48 -15.71
N VAL A 106 8.73 -8.70 -16.77
CA VAL A 106 8.29 -9.06 -18.12
C VAL A 106 9.44 -9.10 -19.09
N VAL A 107 9.38 -10.02 -20.06
CA VAL A 107 10.28 -10.05 -21.20
C VAL A 107 9.46 -9.72 -22.44
N PHE A 108 9.76 -8.57 -23.05
CA PHE A 108 9.03 -8.09 -24.21
C PHE A 108 9.23 -9.01 -25.44
N GLU A 109 8.18 -9.12 -26.26
CA GLU A 109 8.25 -9.94 -27.50
C GLU A 109 9.33 -9.45 -28.47
N VAL A 110 9.57 -8.16 -28.51
CA VAL A 110 10.60 -7.52 -29.35
C VAL A 110 12.04 -7.61 -28.81
N ALA A 111 12.22 -8.21 -27.63
CA ALA A 111 13.55 -8.33 -27.03
C ALA A 111 14.48 -9.17 -27.94
N LYS A 112 15.66 -8.63 -28.25
CA LYS A 112 16.65 -9.29 -29.15
C LYS A 112 17.16 -10.63 -28.60
N ASN A 113 17.21 -10.77 -27.27
CA ASN A 113 17.77 -11.96 -26.63
C ASN A 113 16.82 -12.52 -25.56
N LYS A 114 15.63 -12.93 -25.99
CA LYS A 114 14.56 -13.42 -25.11
C LYS A 114 14.99 -14.58 -24.20
N ARG A 115 15.80 -15.51 -24.73
CA ARG A 115 16.28 -16.67 -23.95
C ARG A 115 17.10 -16.20 -22.75
N ARG A 116 18.09 -15.35 -22.98
CA ARG A 116 18.93 -14.80 -21.91
C ARG A 116 18.14 -13.95 -20.92
N ALA A 117 17.19 -13.16 -21.41
CA ALA A 117 16.32 -12.36 -20.55
C ALA A 117 15.45 -13.25 -19.63
N LYS A 118 14.89 -14.35 -20.14
CA LYS A 118 14.14 -15.32 -19.33
C LYS A 118 15.03 -16.04 -18.32
N GLU A 119 16.24 -16.45 -18.72
CA GLU A 119 17.24 -17.06 -17.83
C GLU A 119 17.61 -16.11 -16.69
N PHE A 120 17.79 -14.83 -16.98
CA PHE A 120 18.08 -13.79 -15.98
C PHE A 120 16.91 -13.60 -14.99
N VAL A 121 15.67 -13.50 -15.48
CA VAL A 121 14.49 -13.42 -14.60
C VAL A 121 14.38 -14.66 -13.71
N ALA A 122 14.58 -15.85 -14.28
CA ALA A 122 14.58 -17.09 -13.51
C ALA A 122 15.70 -17.13 -12.46
N PHE A 123 16.88 -16.63 -12.79
CA PHE A 123 18.01 -16.48 -11.86
C PHE A 123 17.64 -15.55 -10.68
N LEU A 124 17.06 -14.38 -10.97
CA LEU A 124 16.63 -13.44 -9.92
C LEU A 124 15.59 -14.02 -8.97
N LEU A 125 14.73 -14.93 -9.45
CA LEU A 125 13.67 -15.55 -8.66
C LEU A 125 14.15 -16.76 -7.82
N GLN A 126 15.39 -17.19 -7.95
CA GLN A 126 15.96 -18.20 -7.05
C GLN A 126 16.06 -17.64 -5.63
N ASP A 127 15.76 -18.43 -4.63
CA ASP A 127 15.74 -17.97 -3.23
C ASP A 127 17.07 -17.35 -2.80
N ALA A 128 18.20 -17.89 -3.24
CA ALA A 128 19.53 -17.34 -2.95
C ALA A 128 19.73 -15.90 -3.44
N ASN A 129 19.02 -15.48 -4.47
CA ASN A 129 19.13 -14.14 -5.06
C ASN A 129 17.96 -13.22 -4.62
N LEU A 130 16.74 -13.78 -4.55
CA LEU A 130 15.54 -13.03 -4.21
C LEU A 130 15.47 -12.69 -2.72
N GLN A 131 15.84 -13.63 -1.84
CA GLN A 131 15.72 -13.45 -0.40
C GLN A 131 16.55 -12.26 0.13
N PRO A 132 17.84 -12.11 -0.21
CA PRO A 132 18.62 -10.94 0.21
C PRO A 132 18.01 -9.60 -0.26
N TYR A 133 17.43 -9.58 -1.46
CA TYR A 133 16.75 -8.40 -1.99
C TYR A 133 15.49 -8.05 -1.18
N VAL A 134 14.66 -9.04 -0.87
CA VAL A 134 13.43 -8.86 -0.08
C VAL A 134 13.76 -8.43 1.35
N GLU A 135 14.75 -9.08 1.99
CA GLU A 135 15.18 -8.73 3.34
C GLU A 135 15.87 -7.36 3.39
N GLY A 136 16.64 -7.02 2.35
CA GLY A 136 17.24 -5.69 2.20
C GLY A 136 16.20 -4.56 2.10
N ALA A 137 15.00 -4.85 1.63
CA ALA A 137 13.88 -3.91 1.63
C ALA A 137 13.25 -3.72 3.02
N ARG A 138 13.69 -4.45 4.05
CA ARG A 138 13.30 -4.29 5.46
C ARG A 138 11.79 -4.33 5.71
N GLY A 139 11.08 -5.19 4.98
CA GLY A 139 9.63 -5.37 5.09
C GLY A 139 8.78 -4.49 4.17
N ARG A 140 9.40 -3.67 3.29
CA ARG A 140 8.67 -2.94 2.23
C ARG A 140 8.18 -3.84 1.10
N TRP A 141 8.79 -5.02 0.95
CA TRP A 141 8.46 -6.01 -0.08
C TRP A 141 8.19 -7.37 0.55
N PHE A 142 7.18 -8.05 0.07
CA PHE A 142 6.88 -9.42 0.49
C PHE A 142 7.44 -10.42 -0.51
N PRO A 143 7.89 -11.59 -0.04
CA PRO A 143 8.37 -12.65 -0.92
C PRO A 143 7.21 -13.21 -1.74
N VAL A 144 7.51 -13.60 -2.98
CA VAL A 144 6.56 -14.30 -3.86
C VAL A 144 6.73 -15.82 -3.79
N THR A 145 7.76 -16.31 -3.09
CA THR A 145 8.03 -17.73 -2.90
C THR A 145 7.56 -18.21 -1.53
N LYS A 146 7.15 -19.48 -1.44
CA LYS A 146 6.74 -20.08 -0.15
C LYS A 146 7.91 -20.16 0.83
N SER A 147 9.11 -20.46 0.35
CA SER A 147 10.34 -20.49 1.14
C SER A 147 10.68 -19.13 1.73
N GLY A 148 10.65 -18.08 0.93
CA GLY A 148 10.84 -16.70 1.40
C GLY A 148 9.80 -16.30 2.44
N ALA A 149 8.56 -16.74 2.27
CA ALA A 149 7.48 -16.52 3.21
C ALA A 149 7.72 -17.16 4.59
N GLN A 150 8.46 -18.25 4.64
CA GLN A 150 8.79 -18.99 5.87
C GLN A 150 10.09 -18.50 6.53
N SER A 151 10.76 -17.51 5.96
CA SER A 151 11.99 -16.94 6.53
C SER A 151 11.77 -16.42 7.95
N ALA A 152 12.73 -16.70 8.83
CA ALA A 152 12.76 -16.19 10.19
C ALA A 152 12.77 -14.64 10.24
N PHE A 153 13.20 -14.00 9.17
CA PHE A 153 13.18 -12.54 9.01
C PHE A 153 11.83 -11.92 9.38
N TRP A 154 10.72 -12.54 8.98
CA TRP A 154 9.38 -12.03 9.22
C TRP A 154 8.94 -12.13 10.69
N GLN A 155 9.50 -13.07 11.44
CA GLN A 155 9.16 -13.31 12.85
C GLN A 155 10.09 -12.58 13.82
N ALA A 156 11.26 -12.16 13.36
CA ALA A 156 12.32 -11.58 14.19
C ALA A 156 12.05 -10.14 14.66
N ASP A 157 10.94 -9.53 14.19
CA ASP A 157 10.68 -8.13 14.41
C ASP A 157 9.17 -7.88 14.55
N PRO A 158 8.69 -7.11 15.55
CA PRO A 158 7.27 -6.93 15.81
C PRO A 158 6.52 -6.25 14.66
N HIS A 159 7.13 -5.28 13.99
CA HIS A 159 6.53 -4.58 12.86
C HIS A 159 6.35 -5.51 11.66
N ARG A 160 7.39 -6.29 11.32
CA ARG A 160 7.34 -7.28 10.24
C ARG A 160 6.33 -8.38 10.55
N LYS A 161 6.32 -8.87 11.80
CA LYS A 161 5.38 -9.89 12.25
C LYS A 161 3.92 -9.41 12.15
N ALA A 162 3.64 -8.17 12.54
CA ALA A 162 2.30 -7.59 12.45
C ALA A 162 1.78 -7.58 11.00
N VAL A 163 2.60 -7.12 10.05
CA VAL A 163 2.23 -7.10 8.63
C VAL A 163 2.17 -8.51 8.04
N TRP A 164 3.12 -9.36 8.41
CA TRP A 164 3.13 -10.76 7.95
C TRP A 164 1.87 -11.52 8.38
N SER A 165 1.37 -11.28 9.59
CA SER A 165 0.15 -11.93 10.09
C SER A 165 -1.09 -11.58 9.25
N GLN A 166 -1.14 -10.40 8.66
CA GLN A 166 -2.21 -9.99 7.76
C GLN A 166 -2.17 -10.79 6.44
N PHE A 167 -0.97 -10.99 5.88
CA PHE A 167 -0.79 -11.83 4.69
C PHE A 167 -1.21 -13.27 4.95
N GLY A 168 -0.90 -13.79 6.14
CA GLY A 168 -1.31 -15.12 6.57
C GLY A 168 -2.83 -15.30 6.69
N ALA A 169 -3.59 -14.22 6.85
CA ALA A 169 -5.06 -14.25 6.85
C ALA A 169 -5.67 -14.39 5.44
N GLY A 170 -4.84 -14.28 4.40
CA GLY A 170 -5.23 -14.38 3.00
C GLY A 170 -5.23 -13.03 2.28
N THR A 171 -4.89 -13.09 1.00
CA THR A 171 -4.85 -11.93 0.11
C THR A 171 -5.69 -12.18 -1.14
N VAL A 172 -6.20 -11.11 -1.72
CA VAL A 172 -6.85 -11.11 -3.03
C VAL A 172 -6.14 -10.16 -3.97
N THR A 173 -6.13 -10.49 -5.25
CA THR A 173 -5.65 -9.57 -6.28
C THR A 173 -6.66 -8.46 -6.53
N PHE A 174 -6.18 -7.38 -7.11
CA PHE A 174 -7.09 -6.33 -7.58
C PHE A 174 -7.92 -6.84 -8.77
N GLU A 175 -9.24 -6.78 -8.66
CA GLU A 175 -10.15 -7.24 -9.72
C GLU A 175 -9.96 -6.50 -11.05
N PHE A 176 -9.56 -5.23 -11.02
CA PHE A 176 -9.30 -4.47 -12.23
C PHE A 176 -8.14 -5.03 -13.07
N THR A 177 -7.23 -5.81 -12.49
CA THR A 177 -6.16 -6.47 -13.25
C THR A 177 -6.69 -7.52 -14.23
N LYS A 178 -7.93 -7.95 -14.09
CA LYS A 178 -8.61 -8.90 -14.98
C LYS A 178 -9.16 -8.25 -16.24
N ASN A 179 -9.25 -6.93 -16.29
CA ASN A 179 -9.75 -6.18 -17.44
C ASN A 179 -8.79 -5.05 -17.78
N THR A 180 -8.12 -5.16 -18.93
CA THR A 180 -7.12 -4.17 -19.38
C THR A 180 -7.69 -2.77 -19.57
N ARG A 181 -8.99 -2.63 -19.85
CA ARG A 181 -9.66 -1.33 -19.97
C ARG A 181 -9.66 -0.54 -18.67
N PHE A 182 -9.59 -1.22 -17.52
CA PHE A 182 -9.44 -0.56 -16.22
C PHE A 182 -8.11 0.18 -16.04
N THR A 183 -7.09 -0.12 -16.87
CA THR A 183 -5.85 0.65 -16.85
C THR A 183 -6.08 2.14 -17.17
N ALA A 184 -6.97 2.45 -18.11
CA ALA A 184 -7.34 3.83 -18.42
C ALA A 184 -8.00 4.51 -17.23
N LEU A 185 -8.97 3.87 -16.58
CA LEU A 185 -9.66 4.37 -15.39
C LEU A 185 -8.70 4.58 -14.21
N HIS A 186 -7.75 3.67 -14.04
CA HIS A 186 -6.71 3.78 -13.01
C HIS A 186 -5.78 4.98 -13.28
N ASN A 187 -5.33 5.13 -14.51
CA ASN A 187 -4.47 6.27 -14.91
C ASN A 187 -5.19 7.62 -14.80
N GLU A 188 -6.50 7.64 -15.00
CA GLU A 188 -7.34 8.81 -14.79
C GLU A 188 -7.58 9.14 -13.31
N ASN A 189 -7.22 8.25 -12.39
CA ASN A 189 -7.50 8.37 -10.94
C ASN A 189 -8.98 8.64 -10.64
N VAL A 190 -9.89 7.91 -11.29
CA VAL A 190 -11.35 8.17 -11.20
C VAL A 190 -11.88 8.16 -9.76
N TRP A 191 -11.34 7.31 -8.90
CA TRP A 191 -11.72 7.22 -7.49
C TRP A 191 -11.28 8.45 -6.69
N ALA A 192 -10.02 8.86 -6.85
CA ALA A 192 -9.47 10.03 -6.17
C ALA A 192 -10.18 11.31 -6.63
N LYS A 193 -10.47 11.44 -7.93
CA LYS A 193 -11.26 12.57 -8.46
C LYS A 193 -12.64 12.65 -7.85
N ALA A 194 -13.34 11.52 -7.71
CA ALA A 194 -14.66 11.51 -7.08
C ALA A 194 -14.60 11.91 -5.61
N MET A 195 -13.59 11.43 -4.87
CA MET A 195 -13.37 11.82 -3.48
C MET A 195 -13.09 13.32 -3.35
N SER A 196 -12.22 13.87 -4.21
CA SER A 196 -11.94 15.33 -4.25
C SER A 196 -13.22 16.13 -4.53
N ARG A 197 -14.05 15.68 -5.49
CA ARG A 197 -15.33 16.35 -5.75
C ARG A 197 -16.27 16.35 -4.55
N ILE A 198 -16.27 15.28 -3.76
CA ILE A 198 -17.09 15.22 -2.53
C ILE A 198 -16.52 16.15 -1.46
N VAL A 199 -15.20 16.10 -1.25
CA VAL A 199 -14.52 16.78 -0.12
C VAL A 199 -14.26 18.26 -0.42
N ASP A 200 -13.74 18.57 -1.61
CA ASP A 200 -13.29 19.90 -1.99
C ASP A 200 -14.43 20.71 -2.67
N ASP A 201 -15.17 20.09 -3.60
CA ASP A 201 -16.23 20.74 -4.37
C ASP A 201 -17.62 20.64 -3.71
N ASN A 202 -17.76 19.94 -2.60
CA ASN A 202 -19.01 19.70 -1.89
C ASN A 202 -20.13 19.09 -2.77
N VAL A 203 -19.76 18.27 -3.74
CA VAL A 203 -20.71 17.50 -4.55
C VAL A 203 -21.28 16.35 -3.71
N THR A 204 -22.57 16.04 -3.87
CA THR A 204 -23.17 14.92 -3.13
C THR A 204 -22.51 13.60 -3.51
N VAL A 205 -22.45 12.67 -2.56
CA VAL A 205 -21.85 11.34 -2.77
C VAL A 205 -22.53 10.61 -3.92
N GLU A 206 -23.86 10.67 -3.99
CA GLU A 206 -24.66 10.05 -5.05
C GLU A 206 -24.26 10.56 -6.43
N LYS A 207 -24.12 11.87 -6.58
CA LYS A 207 -23.72 12.49 -7.85
C LYS A 207 -22.30 12.08 -8.25
N ALA A 208 -21.35 12.12 -7.33
CA ALA A 208 -19.97 11.69 -7.59
C ALA A 208 -19.90 10.21 -7.97
N VAL A 209 -20.67 9.35 -7.34
CA VAL A 209 -20.77 7.92 -7.68
C VAL A 209 -21.41 7.71 -9.05
N ASP A 210 -22.46 8.45 -9.40
CA ASP A 210 -23.08 8.34 -10.72
C ASP A 210 -22.12 8.78 -11.83
N GLU A 211 -21.30 9.80 -11.63
CA GLU A 211 -20.26 10.24 -12.54
C GLU A 211 -19.19 9.14 -12.74
N ILE A 212 -18.74 8.47 -11.66
CA ILE A 212 -17.81 7.33 -11.76
C ILE A 212 -18.44 6.19 -12.57
N ILE A 213 -19.67 5.81 -12.25
CA ILE A 213 -20.35 4.70 -12.94
C ILE A 213 -20.50 5.02 -14.43
N ALA A 214 -20.88 6.24 -14.78
CA ALA A 214 -20.96 6.68 -16.16
C ALA A 214 -19.61 6.57 -16.88
N ARG A 215 -18.53 7.01 -16.23
CA ARG A 215 -17.18 6.93 -16.79
C ARG A 215 -16.70 5.49 -16.96
N ILE A 216 -16.96 4.63 -15.99
CA ILE A 216 -16.63 3.20 -16.08
C ILE A 216 -17.36 2.55 -17.26
N LYS A 217 -18.65 2.82 -17.43
CA LYS A 217 -19.42 2.30 -18.55
C LYS A 217 -18.90 2.78 -19.90
N GLN A 218 -18.47 4.03 -19.99
CA GLN A 218 -17.90 4.61 -21.21
C GLN A 218 -16.59 3.93 -21.63
N VAL A 219 -15.73 3.56 -20.65
CA VAL A 219 -14.40 3.00 -20.92
C VAL A 219 -14.42 1.48 -20.99
N ALA A 220 -15.18 0.83 -20.14
CA ALA A 220 -15.15 -0.63 -19.94
C ALA A 220 -16.41 -1.35 -20.45
N GLY A 221 -17.43 -0.59 -20.85
CA GLY A 221 -18.68 -1.11 -21.43
C GLY A 221 -18.57 -1.58 -22.87
#